data_33b414dbcf1b8d2216a8fdd644c8af87
#
_entry.id   33b414dbcf1b8d2216a8fdd644c8af87
#
_cell.length_a   1.000
_cell.length_b   1.000
_cell.length_c   1.000
_cell.angle_alpha   90.00
_cell.angle_beta   90.00
_cell.angle_gamma   90.00
#
_symmetry.space_group_name_H-M   'P 1'
#
loop_
_entity.id
_entity.type
_entity.pdbx_description
1 polymer ?
#
loop_
_entity_poly.entity_id
_entity_poly.type
_entity_poly.pdbx_seq_one_letter_code
_entity_poly.pdbx_strand_id
1 'polypeptide(L)'
;MNESWNPEIPLDLQNFKKEKEQAFTLYLDFVVDATASMYTVFPAVYYAAAHFLECLSKYEVYPQIGLTLIRNEENGEETETVLFEGRDSFTSDISLFLKKLKGTKLYGGGDDGKESVH
;
A
#
# COMPACT_ATOMS: atom_id res chain seq x y z
N MET A 1 -1.53 -1.87 -35.19
CA MET A 1 -1.50 -2.07 -34.81
C MET A 1 -1.69 -2.72 -34.01
N ASN A 2 -1.74 -2.99 -33.57
CA ASN A 2 -1.93 -3.47 -32.92
C ASN A 2 -1.63 -3.83 -32.02
N GLU A 3 -1.71 -3.96 -32.21
CA GLU A 3 -1.20 -4.07 -31.45
C GLU A 3 -1.22 -4.40 -30.31
N SER A 4 -1.39 -4.39 -30.01
CA SER A 4 -1.15 -4.48 -28.63
C SER A 4 -2.18 -5.24 -27.85
N TRP A 5 -3.08 -5.82 -28.43
CA TRP A 5 -4.09 -6.59 -27.71
C TRP A 5 -3.49 -7.93 -27.29
N ASN A 6 -3.65 -8.25 -26.00
CA ASN A 6 -3.12 -9.48 -25.44
C ASN A 6 -4.26 -10.18 -24.69
N PRO A 7 -4.71 -11.35 -25.15
CA PRO A 7 -5.87 -11.99 -24.51
C PRO A 7 -5.61 -12.45 -23.08
N GLU A 8 -4.35 -12.52 -22.66
CA GLU A 8 -4.06 -12.89 -21.29
C GLU A 8 -4.20 -11.74 -20.32
N ILE A 9 -4.37 -10.54 -20.81
CA ILE A 9 -4.53 -9.36 -19.97
C ILE A 9 -5.96 -8.91 -20.08
N PRO A 10 -6.67 -8.74 -18.95
CA PRO A 10 -8.05 -8.27 -19.02
C PRO A 10 -8.15 -6.97 -19.78
N LEU A 11 -9.22 -6.84 -20.54
CA LEU A 11 -9.40 -5.68 -21.39
C LEU A 11 -9.37 -4.37 -20.60
N ASP A 12 -9.95 -4.39 -19.41
CA ASP A 12 -9.97 -3.18 -18.58
C ASP A 12 -8.57 -2.70 -18.26
N LEU A 13 -7.67 -3.63 -17.96
CA LEU A 13 -6.31 -3.26 -17.65
C LEU A 13 -5.55 -2.80 -18.88
N GLN A 14 -5.85 -3.38 -20.03
CA GLN A 14 -5.21 -2.93 -21.25
C GLN A 14 -5.59 -1.49 -21.58
N ASN A 15 -6.86 -1.17 -21.43
CA ASN A 15 -7.32 0.18 -21.69
C ASN A 15 -6.74 1.16 -20.69
N PHE A 16 -6.67 0.75 -19.44
CA PHE A 16 -6.12 1.58 -18.40
C PHE A 16 -4.65 1.88 -18.66
N LYS A 17 -3.90 0.86 -19.05
CA LYS A 17 -2.48 1.04 -19.34
C LYS A 17 -2.27 2.03 -20.48
N LYS A 18 -3.10 1.93 -21.49
CA LYS A 18 -3.00 2.80 -22.64
C LYS A 18 -3.23 4.26 -22.24
N GLU A 19 -4.25 4.49 -21.42
CA GLU A 19 -4.53 5.84 -20.98
C GLU A 19 -3.41 6.39 -20.11
N LYS A 20 -2.87 5.52 -19.26
CA LYS A 20 -1.79 5.93 -18.38
C LYS A 20 -0.57 6.39 -19.17
N GLU A 21 -0.27 5.69 -20.24
CA GLU A 21 0.88 6.06 -21.05
C GLU A 21 0.72 7.41 -21.68
N GLN A 22 -0.50 7.87 -21.85
CA GLN A 22 -0.75 9.13 -22.49
C GLN A 22 -0.66 10.32 -21.55
N ALA A 23 -1.09 10.17 -20.32
CA ALA A 23 -1.03 11.30 -19.40
C ALA A 23 -1.54 10.98 -18.01
N PHE A 24 -1.74 9.75 -17.71
CA PHE A 24 -2.48 9.38 -16.52
C PHE A 24 -1.58 8.71 -15.49
N THR A 25 -1.66 9.16 -14.26
CA THR A 25 -0.92 8.55 -13.16
C THR A 25 -1.90 8.01 -12.15
N LEU A 26 -1.74 6.74 -11.83
CA LEU A 26 -2.58 6.10 -10.83
C LEU A 26 -1.94 6.25 -9.46
N TYR A 27 -2.73 6.68 -8.50
CA TYR A 27 -2.29 6.75 -7.11
C TYR A 27 -3.07 5.74 -6.30
N LEU A 28 -2.37 4.91 -5.57
CA LEU A 28 -2.98 3.92 -4.67
C LEU A 28 -2.51 4.21 -3.25
N ASP A 29 -3.45 4.46 -2.38
CA ASP A 29 -3.13 4.70 -0.98
C ASP A 29 -3.61 3.50 -0.18
N PHE A 30 -2.66 2.78 0.42
CA PHE A 30 -3.00 1.66 1.28
C PHE A 30 -3.28 2.19 2.67
N VAL A 31 -4.50 2.00 3.13
CA VAL A 31 -4.89 2.45 4.46
C VAL A 31 -4.93 1.22 5.35
N VAL A 32 -4.08 1.18 6.33
CA VAL A 32 -3.81 -0.02 7.10
C VAL A 32 -3.99 0.27 8.59
N ASP A 33 -4.74 -0.59 9.25
CA ASP A 33 -4.88 -0.53 10.70
C ASP A 33 -3.55 -0.98 11.31
N ALA A 34 -2.89 -0.08 12.02
CA ALA A 34 -1.60 -0.34 12.61
C ALA A 34 -1.66 -0.30 14.13
N THR A 35 -2.81 -0.61 14.70
CA THR A 35 -2.93 -0.74 16.14
C THR A 35 -2.33 -2.06 16.58
N ALA A 36 -2.02 -2.16 17.86
CA ALA A 36 -1.33 -3.33 18.38
C ALA A 36 -2.16 -4.59 18.25
N SER A 37 -3.48 -4.48 18.22
CA SER A 37 -4.32 -5.66 18.08
C SER A 37 -4.13 -6.34 16.74
N MET A 38 -3.49 -5.66 15.79
CA MET A 38 -3.23 -6.25 14.48
C MET A 38 -1.99 -7.16 14.49
N TYR A 39 -1.36 -7.30 15.63
CA TYR A 39 -0.08 -7.99 15.70
C TYR A 39 -0.11 -9.38 15.06
N THR A 40 -1.15 -10.15 15.35
CA THR A 40 -1.22 -11.52 14.84
C THR A 40 -1.60 -11.60 13.37
N VAL A 41 -2.28 -10.60 12.85
CA VAL A 41 -2.74 -10.66 11.45
C VAL A 41 -1.93 -9.76 10.53
N PHE A 42 -1.04 -8.96 11.07
CA PHE A 42 -0.29 -8.02 10.24
C PHE A 42 0.53 -8.72 9.16
N PRO A 43 1.15 -9.88 9.43
CA PRO A 43 1.86 -10.56 8.34
C PRO A 43 0.96 -10.87 7.15
N ALA A 44 -0.31 -11.20 7.40
CA ALA A 44 -1.24 -11.44 6.31
C ALA A 44 -1.52 -10.18 5.53
N VAL A 45 -1.59 -9.04 6.23
CA VAL A 45 -1.77 -7.75 5.56
C VAL A 45 -0.58 -7.46 4.65
N TYR A 46 0.62 -7.70 5.15
CA TYR A 46 1.83 -7.49 4.37
C TYR A 46 1.81 -8.36 3.11
N TYR A 47 1.52 -9.64 3.26
CA TYR A 47 1.54 -10.53 2.11
C TYR A 47 0.44 -10.20 1.11
N ALA A 48 -0.71 -9.77 1.60
CA ALA A 48 -1.78 -9.37 0.69
C ALA A 48 -1.38 -8.16 -0.13
N ALA A 49 -0.75 -7.18 0.51
CA ALA A 49 -0.31 -5.99 -0.22
C ALA A 49 0.77 -6.35 -1.22
N ALA A 50 1.73 -7.18 -0.80
CA ALA A 50 2.81 -7.58 -1.69
C ALA A 50 2.27 -8.32 -2.90
N HIS A 51 1.33 -9.23 -2.66
CA HIS A 51 0.76 -9.99 -3.76
C HIS A 51 0.00 -9.09 -4.73
N PHE A 52 -0.76 -8.15 -4.18
CA PHE A 52 -1.53 -7.24 -5.03
C PHE A 52 -0.60 -6.43 -5.92
N LEU A 53 0.47 -5.90 -5.34
CA LEU A 53 1.40 -5.09 -6.12
C LEU A 53 2.14 -5.93 -7.15
N GLU A 54 2.45 -7.16 -6.78
CA GLU A 54 3.09 -8.05 -7.73
C GLU A 54 2.18 -8.32 -8.92
N CYS A 55 0.90 -8.51 -8.65
CA CYS A 55 -0.05 -8.74 -9.74
C CYS A 55 -0.13 -7.54 -10.66
N LEU A 56 -0.13 -6.33 -10.09
CA LEU A 56 -0.18 -5.14 -10.92
C LEU A 56 1.06 -5.06 -11.80
N SER A 57 2.22 -5.38 -11.25
CA SER A 57 3.43 -5.27 -12.04
C SER A 57 3.47 -6.32 -13.16
N LYS A 58 2.83 -7.47 -12.96
CA LYS A 58 2.73 -8.44 -14.04
C LYS A 58 1.93 -7.90 -15.22
N TYR A 59 1.02 -7.02 -14.96
CA TYR A 59 0.25 -6.38 -16.02
C TYR A 59 0.84 -5.04 -16.40
N GLU A 60 2.06 -4.76 -15.92
CA GLU A 60 2.77 -3.53 -16.27
C GLU A 60 2.03 -2.29 -15.82
N VAL A 61 1.39 -2.38 -14.67
CA VAL A 61 0.74 -1.23 -14.05
C VAL A 61 1.59 -0.83 -12.86
N TYR A 62 2.11 0.39 -12.89
CA TYR A 62 3.05 0.87 -11.88
C TYR A 62 2.54 2.16 -11.24
N PRO A 63 1.70 2.03 -10.22
CA PRO A 63 1.12 3.22 -9.60
C PRO A 63 2.11 3.91 -8.67
N GLN A 64 1.73 5.13 -8.28
CA GLN A 64 2.35 5.78 -7.15
C GLN A 64 1.64 5.25 -5.91
N ILE A 65 2.40 4.71 -4.97
CA ILE A 65 1.85 3.97 -3.85
C ILE A 65 2.07 4.74 -2.57
N GLY A 66 1.01 4.91 -1.81
CA GLY A 66 1.08 5.57 -0.52
C GLY A 66 0.68 4.63 0.59
N LEU A 67 1.03 4.99 1.81
CA LEU A 67 0.72 4.18 2.99
C LEU A 67 0.23 5.11 4.09
N THR A 68 -0.99 4.87 4.52
CA THR A 68 -1.59 5.60 5.64
C THR A 68 -1.89 4.59 6.73
N LEU A 69 -1.39 4.88 7.92
CA LEU A 69 -1.59 3.99 9.05
C LEU A 69 -2.66 4.55 9.97
N ILE A 70 -3.56 3.69 10.39
CA ILE A 70 -4.58 4.08 11.35
C ILE A 70 -4.06 3.77 12.73
N ARG A 71 -3.97 4.82 13.55
CA ARG A 71 -3.53 4.72 14.94
C ARG A 71 -4.71 5.09 15.81
N ASN A 72 -5.38 4.11 16.34
CA ASN A 72 -6.58 4.36 17.12
C ASN A 72 -6.19 4.83 18.52
N GLU A 73 -6.51 6.05 18.85
CA GLU A 73 -6.21 6.61 20.15
C GLU A 73 -7.46 6.64 21.00
N GLU A 74 -7.27 6.84 22.31
CA GLU A 74 -8.40 6.89 23.22
C GLU A 74 -9.41 7.96 22.84
N ASN A 75 -8.91 9.04 22.29
CA ASN A 75 -9.77 10.16 21.93
C ASN A 75 -10.26 10.08 20.51
N GLY A 76 -10.12 8.94 19.87
CA GLY A 76 -10.56 8.76 18.51
C GLY A 76 -9.46 8.24 17.64
N GLU A 77 -9.77 8.16 16.36
CA GLU A 77 -8.80 7.64 15.42
C GLU A 77 -7.82 8.73 15.00
N GLU A 78 -6.60 8.34 14.88
CA GLU A 78 -5.59 9.16 14.25
C GLU A 78 -5.03 8.43 13.08
N THR A 79 -4.54 9.17 12.11
CA THR A 79 -3.87 8.57 10.97
C THR A 79 -2.47 9.13 10.88
N GLU A 80 -1.61 8.33 10.32
CA GLU A 80 -0.22 8.71 10.11
C GLU A 80 0.13 8.45 8.66
N THR A 81 0.58 9.48 7.95
CA THR A 81 1.02 9.32 6.58
C THR A 81 2.49 8.94 6.59
N VAL A 82 2.81 7.81 5.97
CA VAL A 82 4.19 7.36 5.92
C VAL A 82 4.91 8.10 4.80
N LEU A 83 6.11 8.57 5.08
CA LEU A 83 6.93 9.24 4.07
C LEU A 83 8.00 8.26 3.60
N PHE A 84 8.28 8.29 2.32
CA PHE A 84 9.19 7.32 1.72
C PHE A 84 10.58 7.89 1.50
N GLU A 85 10.66 8.99 0.81
CA GLU A 85 11.93 9.66 0.62
C GLU A 85 11.72 11.14 0.88
N GLY A 86 12.45 11.66 1.85
CA GLY A 86 12.27 13.05 2.20
C GLY A 86 10.84 13.30 2.62
N ARG A 87 10.12 14.09 1.86
CA ARG A 87 8.74 14.43 2.18
C ARG A 87 7.73 13.73 1.30
N ASP A 88 8.16 12.77 0.49
CA ASP A 88 7.26 12.14 -0.45
C ASP A 88 6.36 11.16 0.26
N SER A 89 5.05 11.31 0.10
CA SER A 89 4.08 10.40 0.67
C SER A 89 3.67 9.31 -0.32
N PHE A 90 4.24 9.31 -1.50
CA PHE A 90 3.99 8.28 -2.50
C PHE A 90 5.32 7.86 -3.12
N THR A 91 5.38 6.62 -3.56
CA THR A 91 6.56 6.11 -4.23
C THR A 91 6.13 5.12 -5.31
N SER A 92 6.88 5.05 -6.38
CA SER A 92 6.68 4.01 -7.38
C SER A 92 7.57 2.80 -7.10
N ASP A 93 8.39 2.86 -6.08
CA ASP A 93 9.32 1.79 -5.73
C ASP A 93 8.62 0.80 -4.83
N ILE A 94 8.22 -0.33 -5.39
CA ILE A 94 7.49 -1.34 -4.64
C ILE A 94 8.33 -1.87 -3.48
N SER A 95 9.62 -2.07 -3.71
CA SER A 95 10.49 -2.59 -2.66
C SER A 95 10.55 -1.65 -1.48
N LEU A 96 10.64 -0.36 -1.76
CA LEU A 96 10.67 0.63 -0.68
C LEU A 96 9.35 0.65 0.06
N PHE A 97 8.24 0.60 -0.66
CA PHE A 97 6.93 0.56 -0.03
C PHE A 97 6.82 -0.64 0.91
N LEU A 98 7.21 -1.82 0.41
CA LEU A 98 7.07 -3.04 1.22
C LEU A 98 8.01 -3.02 2.42
N LYS A 99 9.17 -2.41 2.26
CA LYS A 99 10.08 -2.28 3.39
C LYS A 99 9.47 -1.42 4.47
N LYS A 100 8.84 -0.31 4.08
CA LYS A 100 8.19 0.56 5.05
C LYS A 100 7.01 -0.13 5.71
N LEU A 101 6.22 -0.86 4.92
CA LEU A 101 5.10 -1.57 5.47
C LEU A 101 5.56 -2.64 6.46
N LYS A 102 6.57 -3.41 6.09
CA LYS A 102 7.05 -4.46 6.95
C LYS A 102 7.62 -3.92 8.25
N GLY A 103 8.22 -2.74 8.20
CA GLY A 103 8.82 -2.13 9.38
C GLY A 103 7.84 -1.33 10.23
N THR A 104 6.57 -1.38 9.90
CA THR A 104 5.56 -0.62 10.64
C THR A 104 5.47 -1.13 12.06
N LYS A 105 5.47 -0.18 12.99
CA LYS A 105 5.30 -0.53 14.40
C LYS A 105 3.82 -0.47 14.75
N LEU A 106 3.38 -1.48 15.47
CA LEU A 106 1.97 -1.59 15.84
C LEU A 106 1.82 -1.14 17.28
N TYR A 107 1.04 -0.08 17.48
CA TYR A 107 0.80 0.42 18.83
C TYR A 107 -0.46 1.25 18.83
N GLY A 108 -0.91 1.58 20.02
CA GLY A 108 -2.13 2.34 20.18
C GLY A 108 -3.30 1.40 20.35
N GLY A 109 -4.49 1.93 20.19
CA GLY A 109 -5.68 1.11 20.25
C GLY A 109 -6.29 1.00 21.63
N GLY A 110 -5.93 1.90 22.52
CA GLY A 110 -6.59 1.94 23.80
C GLY A 110 -6.07 0.98 24.84
N ASP A 111 -5.02 0.27 24.54
CA ASP A 111 -4.47 -0.70 25.44
C ASP A 111 -2.96 -0.58 25.46
N ASP A 112 -2.51 0.63 25.55
CA ASP A 112 -1.14 0.95 25.26
C ASP A 112 -0.15 0.33 26.20
N GLY A 113 -0.50 0.26 27.44
CA GLY A 113 0.41 -0.27 28.41
C GLY A 113 0.88 -1.65 28.07
N LYS A 114 -0.01 -2.47 27.63
CA LYS A 114 0.35 -3.80 27.24
C LYS A 114 1.10 -3.84 25.96
N GLU A 115 0.69 -3.03 25.05
CA GLU A 115 1.27 -3.08 23.72
C GLU A 115 2.68 -2.61 23.71
N SER A 116 2.98 -1.66 24.54
CA SER A 116 4.32 -1.12 24.54
C SER A 116 5.33 -2.13 25.04
N VAL A 117 4.88 -3.23 25.58
CA VAL A 117 5.79 -4.24 26.04
C VAL A 117 6.35 -5.08 24.93
N HIS A 118 5.72 -5.04 23.83
CA HIS A 118 6.17 -5.85 22.71
C HIS A 118 7.37 -5.26 21.99
#